data_e7b81437d9de365afe50f29d21181d02
#
_entry.id   e7b81437d9de365afe50f29d21181d02
#
_cell.length_a   1.000
_cell.length_b   1.000
_cell.length_c   1.000
_cell.angle_alpha   90.00
_cell.angle_beta   90.00
_cell.angle_gamma   90.00
#
_symmetry.space_group_name_H-M   'P 1'
#
loop_
_entity.id
_entity.type
_entity.pdbx_description
1 polymer ?
#
loop_
_entity_poly.entity_id
_entity_poly.type
_entity_poly.pdbx_seq_one_letter_code
_entity_poly.pdbx_strand_id
1 'polypeptide(L)'
;MGDIFSARVAGNIENTDIIGSMEFSCKVAGAKLIAVIGHTNCGAVKGACDHVEMGNLTALLSKIQPAVYDEKTELQSRNSNNPVFVEKVAVINVKRMVHAIVERSPI
;
A
#
# COMPACT_ATOMS: atom_id res chain seq x y z
N MET A 1 2.51 -6.67 24.93
CA MET A 1 1.77 -5.41 24.78
C MET A 1 2.74 -4.24 24.80
N GLY A 2 2.56 -3.28 23.91
CA GLY A 2 3.42 -2.12 23.85
C GLY A 2 4.69 -2.29 23.01
N ASP A 3 4.90 -3.46 22.41
CA ASP A 3 6.08 -3.72 21.61
C ASP A 3 5.92 -3.28 20.15
N ILE A 4 4.68 -3.09 19.69
CA ILE A 4 4.37 -2.80 18.29
C ILE A 4 3.37 -1.65 18.19
N PHE A 5 3.68 -0.68 17.33
CA PHE A 5 2.72 0.31 16.85
C PHE A 5 2.15 -0.20 15.53
N SER A 6 0.82 -0.23 15.42
CA SER A 6 0.13 -0.80 14.27
C SER A 6 -0.71 0.26 13.58
N ALA A 7 -0.57 0.41 12.28
CA ALA A 7 -1.44 1.23 11.44
C ALA A 7 -2.00 0.35 10.34
N ARG A 8 -3.33 0.33 10.20
CA ARG A 8 -4.01 -0.54 9.23
C ARG A 8 -4.92 0.28 8.35
N VAL A 9 -4.77 0.08 7.05
CA VAL A 9 -5.62 0.71 6.05
C VAL A 9 -5.71 -0.22 4.85
N ALA A 10 -6.84 -0.20 4.16
CA ALA A 10 -7.03 -1.04 2.97
C ALA A 10 -5.94 -0.77 1.93
N GLY A 11 -5.33 -1.83 1.42
CA GLY A 11 -4.27 -1.74 0.42
C GLY A 11 -2.93 -1.28 0.97
N ASN A 12 -2.75 -1.27 2.29
CA ASN A 12 -1.52 -0.86 2.98
C ASN A 12 -0.89 0.42 2.41
N ILE A 13 -1.71 1.36 1.95
CA ILE A 13 -1.27 2.66 1.45
C ILE A 13 -0.81 3.55 2.60
N GLU A 14 0.05 4.52 2.27
CA GLU A 14 0.43 5.54 3.23
C GLU A 14 -0.37 6.83 3.00
N ASN A 15 -0.52 7.63 4.04
CA ASN A 15 -1.04 8.99 3.95
C ASN A 15 -0.40 9.83 5.06
N THR A 16 -0.73 11.10 5.08
CA THR A 16 -0.10 12.04 6.02
C THR A 16 -0.26 11.59 7.48
N ASP A 17 -1.45 11.12 7.85
CA ASP A 17 -1.71 10.72 9.24
C ASP A 17 -0.95 9.45 9.61
N ILE A 18 -0.87 8.49 8.72
CA ILE A 18 -0.12 7.25 8.93
C ILE A 18 1.37 7.55 9.03
N ILE A 19 1.90 8.40 8.15
CA ILE A 19 3.30 8.80 8.21
C ILE A 19 3.59 9.53 9.52
N GLY A 20 2.70 10.43 9.95
CA GLY A 20 2.83 11.11 11.24
C GLY A 20 2.86 10.14 12.40
N SER A 21 2.02 9.10 12.36
CA SER A 21 2.02 8.05 13.39
C SER A 21 3.32 7.27 13.39
N MET A 22 3.89 6.99 12.22
CA MET A 22 5.20 6.33 12.10
C MET A 22 6.32 7.20 12.68
N GLU A 23 6.29 8.50 12.40
CA GLU A 23 7.26 9.45 12.94
C GLU A 23 7.19 9.49 14.46
N PHE A 24 5.98 9.52 15.03
CA PHE A 24 5.80 9.43 16.46
C PHE A 24 6.39 8.15 17.01
N SER A 25 6.10 7.01 16.38
CA SER A 25 6.59 5.71 16.83
C SER A 25 8.11 5.65 16.85
N CYS A 26 8.76 6.15 15.81
CA CYS A 26 10.21 6.06 15.68
C CYS A 26 10.94 7.15 16.48
N LYS A 27 10.48 8.38 16.38
CA LYS A 27 11.21 9.52 16.97
C LYS A 27 10.90 9.70 18.45
N VAL A 28 9.64 9.55 18.85
CA VAL A 28 9.20 9.80 20.22
C VAL A 28 9.22 8.54 21.05
N ALA A 29 8.65 7.45 20.53
CA ALA A 29 8.51 6.19 21.28
C ALA A 29 9.68 5.22 21.08
N GLY A 30 10.60 5.49 20.16
CA GLY A 30 11.86 4.76 20.02
C GLY A 30 11.78 3.48 19.19
N ALA A 31 10.74 3.28 18.37
CA ALA A 31 10.70 2.16 17.45
C ALA A 31 11.85 2.24 16.45
N LYS A 32 12.47 1.10 16.14
CA LYS A 32 13.70 1.04 15.34
C LYS A 32 13.49 0.37 13.98
N LEU A 33 12.30 -0.13 13.71
CA LEU A 33 11.99 -0.84 12.48
C LEU A 33 10.58 -0.46 12.02
N ILE A 34 10.44 -0.20 10.73
CA ILE A 34 9.14 -0.04 10.08
C ILE A 34 8.98 -1.20 9.10
N ALA A 35 7.88 -1.93 9.22
CA ALA A 35 7.54 -3.00 8.30
C ALA A 35 6.25 -2.64 7.57
N VAL A 36 6.27 -2.75 6.24
CA VAL A 36 5.08 -2.60 5.40
C VAL A 36 4.65 -4.00 4.97
N ILE A 37 3.43 -4.38 5.31
CA ILE A 37 2.93 -5.74 5.11
C ILE A 37 1.74 -5.71 4.15
N GLY A 38 1.87 -6.42 3.03
CA GLY A 38 0.76 -6.74 2.15
C GLY A 38 0.32 -8.18 2.34
N HIS A 39 -0.72 -8.58 1.66
CA HIS A 39 -1.22 -9.95 1.72
C HIS A 39 -1.86 -10.37 0.40
N THR A 40 -2.06 -11.67 0.24
CA THR A 40 -2.74 -12.22 -0.94
C THR A 40 -4.23 -11.89 -0.89
N ASN A 41 -4.88 -11.88 -2.05
CA ASN A 41 -6.32 -11.63 -2.19
C ASN A 41 -6.78 -10.32 -1.53
N CYS A 42 -5.95 -9.28 -1.59
CA CYS A 42 -6.32 -7.98 -1.05
C CYS A 42 -7.44 -7.35 -1.88
N GLY A 43 -8.57 -7.04 -1.24
CA GLY A 43 -9.72 -6.44 -1.92
C GLY A 43 -9.41 -5.07 -2.52
N ALA A 44 -8.62 -4.26 -1.84
CA ALA A 44 -8.24 -2.94 -2.35
C ALA A 44 -7.33 -3.05 -3.57
N VAL A 45 -6.38 -3.97 -3.57
CA VAL A 45 -5.52 -4.20 -4.75
C VAL A 45 -6.36 -4.70 -5.92
N LYS A 46 -7.30 -5.63 -5.67
CA LYS A 46 -8.23 -6.10 -6.71
C LYS A 46 -9.06 -4.96 -7.27
N GLY A 47 -9.58 -4.09 -6.40
CA GLY A 47 -10.35 -2.92 -6.82
C GLY A 47 -9.54 -1.98 -7.71
N ALA A 48 -8.26 -1.75 -7.38
CA ALA A 48 -7.38 -0.93 -8.20
C ALA A 48 -7.12 -1.60 -9.56
N CYS A 49 -6.90 -2.91 -9.58
CA CYS A 49 -6.73 -3.67 -10.82
C CYS A 49 -7.96 -3.57 -11.73
N ASP A 50 -9.15 -3.49 -11.14
CA ASP A 50 -10.41 -3.38 -11.88
C ASP A 50 -10.82 -1.93 -12.16
N HIS A 51 -10.02 -0.95 -11.71
CA HIS A 51 -10.32 0.48 -11.87
C HIS A 51 -11.68 0.88 -11.29
N VAL A 52 -12.00 0.34 -10.11
CA VAL A 52 -13.27 0.63 -9.43
C VAL A 52 -13.35 2.10 -9.04
N GLU A 53 -14.52 2.70 -9.25
CA GLU A 53 -14.79 4.09 -8.85
C GLU A 53 -16.00 4.09 -7.93
N MET A 54 -15.82 4.56 -6.69
CA MET A 54 -16.88 4.59 -5.69
C MET A 54 -16.52 5.56 -4.57
N GLY A 55 -17.09 6.76 -4.59
CA GLY A 55 -16.93 7.72 -3.50
C GLY A 55 -15.48 7.89 -3.04
N ASN A 56 -15.27 7.86 -1.76
CA ASN A 56 -13.93 8.00 -1.17
C ASN A 56 -13.02 6.81 -1.45
N LEU A 57 -13.59 5.67 -1.81
CA LEU A 57 -12.81 4.49 -2.22
C LEU A 57 -11.99 4.81 -3.47
N THR A 58 -12.52 5.60 -4.39
CA THR A 58 -11.79 6.03 -5.58
C THR A 58 -10.48 6.72 -5.20
N ALA A 59 -10.51 7.63 -4.23
CA ALA A 59 -9.31 8.32 -3.77
C ALA A 59 -8.31 7.36 -3.13
N LEU A 60 -8.77 6.39 -2.35
CA LEU A 60 -7.91 5.38 -1.75
C LEU A 60 -7.25 4.53 -2.82
N LEU A 61 -8.02 4.03 -3.77
CA LEU A 61 -7.51 3.16 -4.84
C LEU A 61 -6.56 3.91 -5.77
N SER A 62 -6.71 5.23 -5.92
CA SER A 62 -5.80 6.03 -6.74
C SER A 62 -4.35 5.95 -6.25
N LYS A 63 -4.14 5.67 -4.97
CA LYS A 63 -2.80 5.51 -4.40
C LYS A 63 -2.17 4.16 -4.75
N ILE A 64 -2.97 3.19 -5.17
CA ILE A 64 -2.52 1.86 -5.62
C ILE A 64 -2.30 1.85 -7.14
N GLN A 65 -2.98 2.70 -7.90
CA GLN A 65 -2.90 2.71 -9.36
C GLN A 65 -1.47 2.76 -9.92
N PRO A 66 -0.52 3.53 -9.35
CA PRO A 66 0.86 3.49 -9.85
C PRO A 66 1.45 2.09 -9.86
N ALA A 67 1.12 1.24 -8.87
CA ALA A 67 1.58 -0.14 -8.84
C ALA A 67 0.97 -0.96 -9.98
N VAL A 68 -0.30 -0.70 -10.32
CA VAL A 68 -0.97 -1.35 -11.46
C VAL A 68 -0.24 -1.01 -12.76
N TYR A 69 0.10 0.26 -12.96
CA TYR A 69 0.81 0.69 -14.17
C TYR A 69 2.25 0.22 -14.22
N ASP A 70 2.90 0.04 -13.07
CA ASP A 70 4.28 -0.44 -13.01
C ASP A 70 4.40 -1.92 -13.35
N GLU A 71 3.32 -2.70 -13.22
CA GLU A 71 3.32 -4.11 -13.59
C GLU A 71 3.18 -4.21 -15.11
N LYS A 72 4.22 -4.71 -15.78
CA LYS A 72 4.30 -4.73 -17.26
C LYS A 72 4.51 -6.12 -17.85
N THR A 73 4.56 -7.16 -17.00
CA THR A 73 4.82 -8.52 -17.48
C THR A 73 3.56 -9.27 -17.88
N GLU A 74 2.41 -8.96 -17.25
CA GLU A 74 1.13 -9.58 -17.59
C GLU A 74 0.42 -8.73 -18.64
N LEU A 75 0.38 -9.21 -19.88
CA LEU A 75 -0.17 -8.44 -21.00
C LEU A 75 -1.65 -8.74 -21.24
N GLN A 76 -2.18 -9.83 -20.67
CA GLN A 76 -3.56 -10.23 -20.82
C GLN A 76 -4.22 -10.38 -19.46
N SER A 77 -5.56 -10.20 -19.43
CA SER A 77 -6.34 -10.33 -18.19
C SER A 77 -5.76 -9.47 -17.07
N ARG A 78 -5.57 -8.20 -17.35
CA ARG A 78 -5.02 -7.24 -16.36
C ARG A 78 -6.15 -6.73 -15.45
N ASN A 79 -6.69 -7.63 -14.64
CA ASN A 79 -7.80 -7.34 -13.74
C ASN A 79 -7.82 -8.35 -12.59
N SER A 80 -8.81 -8.24 -11.71
CA SER A 80 -8.91 -9.10 -10.52
C SER A 80 -9.17 -10.57 -10.84
N ASN A 81 -9.56 -10.91 -12.08
CA ASN A 81 -9.73 -12.29 -12.48
C ASN A 81 -8.41 -13.03 -12.70
N ASN A 82 -7.30 -12.31 -12.77
CA ASN A 82 -5.98 -12.91 -12.90
C ASN A 82 -5.23 -12.81 -11.54
N PRO A 83 -5.23 -13.87 -10.73
CA PRO A 83 -4.59 -13.82 -9.42
C PRO A 83 -3.08 -13.56 -9.50
N VAL A 84 -2.42 -14.00 -10.56
CA VAL A 84 -0.98 -13.73 -10.74
C VAL A 84 -0.75 -12.23 -10.93
N PHE A 85 -1.59 -11.56 -11.72
CA PHE A 85 -1.51 -10.11 -11.90
C PHE A 85 -1.75 -9.37 -10.58
N VAL A 86 -2.79 -9.76 -9.83
CA VAL A 86 -3.10 -9.16 -8.53
C VAL A 86 -1.93 -9.30 -7.56
N GLU A 87 -1.32 -10.48 -7.49
CA GLU A 87 -0.15 -10.74 -6.65
C GLU A 87 1.03 -9.84 -7.00
N LYS A 88 1.32 -9.72 -8.31
CA LYS A 88 2.42 -8.86 -8.77
C LYS A 88 2.18 -7.40 -8.44
N VAL A 89 0.95 -6.92 -8.60
CA VAL A 89 0.58 -5.55 -8.23
C VAL A 89 0.73 -5.35 -6.73
N ALA A 90 0.30 -6.32 -5.91
CA ALA A 90 0.42 -6.23 -4.46
C ALA A 90 1.89 -6.10 -4.02
N VAL A 91 2.78 -6.88 -4.62
CA VAL A 91 4.23 -6.81 -4.31
C VAL A 91 4.79 -5.45 -4.69
N ILE A 92 4.47 -4.94 -5.88
CA ILE A 92 4.92 -3.62 -6.33
C ILE A 92 4.39 -2.54 -5.40
N ASN A 93 3.12 -2.65 -4.98
CA ASN A 93 2.51 -1.68 -4.09
C ASN A 93 3.25 -1.60 -2.75
N VAL A 94 3.59 -2.74 -2.15
CA VAL A 94 4.38 -2.77 -0.91
C VAL A 94 5.71 -2.04 -1.09
N LYS A 95 6.42 -2.33 -2.18
CA LYS A 95 7.71 -1.69 -2.47
C LYS A 95 7.56 -0.18 -2.67
N ARG A 96 6.53 0.26 -3.38
CA ARG A 96 6.25 1.68 -3.58
C ARG A 96 5.96 2.39 -2.26
N MET A 97 5.23 1.73 -1.34
CA MET A 97 4.91 2.32 -0.04
C MET A 97 6.16 2.49 0.82
N VAL A 98 7.07 1.52 0.80
CA VAL A 98 8.35 1.66 1.51
C VAL A 98 9.13 2.89 1.01
N HIS A 99 9.24 3.06 -0.30
CA HIS A 99 9.92 4.22 -0.89
C HIS A 99 9.20 5.53 -0.56
N ALA A 100 7.87 5.54 -0.63
CA ALA A 100 7.07 6.73 -0.34
C ALA A 100 7.25 7.19 1.10
N ILE A 101 7.30 6.25 2.06
CA ILE A 101 7.50 6.58 3.47
C ILE A 101 8.85 7.28 3.65
N VAL A 102 9.91 6.73 3.06
CA VAL A 102 11.26 7.31 3.16
C VAL A 102 11.30 8.70 2.53
N GLU A 103 10.67 8.88 1.36
CA GLU A 103 10.70 10.16 0.64
C GLU A 103 9.83 11.23 1.29
N ARG A 104 8.68 10.86 1.86
CA ARG A 104 7.72 11.82 2.40
C ARG A 104 8.00 12.24 3.84
N SER A 105 8.72 11.42 4.61
CA SER A 105 9.01 11.74 6.00
C SER A 105 10.35 12.47 6.12
N PRO A 106 10.38 13.66 6.74
CA PRO A 106 11.64 14.34 7.02
C PRO A 106 12.34 13.77 8.26
N ILE A 107 11.69 12.87 8.97
CA ILE A 107 12.21 12.25 10.18
C ILE A 107 12.78 10.86 9.83
#